data_a01d7a94fec66a1143edfeae2d0c37b6
#
_entry.id   a01d7a94fec66a1143edfeae2d0c37b6
#
_cell.length_a   1.000
_cell.length_b   1.000
_cell.length_c   1.000
_cell.angle_alpha   90.00
_cell.angle_beta   90.00
_cell.angle_gamma   90.00
#
_symmetry.space_group_name_H-M   'P 1'
#
loop_
_entity.id
_entity.type
_entity.pdbx_description
1 polymer ?
#
loop_
_entity_poly.entity_id
_entity_poly.type
_entity_poly.pdbx_seq_one_letter_code
_entity_poly.pdbx_strand_id
1 'polypeptide(L)'
;MTGTNTFNNADLSASIPEKWGSMMLEQKFPEFVLQDFASDLSDMIVDGDIVHVPNIYTNTFTASTQSTPGTEVTLQSPAEVDVTITVDTQKYIAFILDDKTMAQVARSYNLSEKYAQMAQKTLLRELEDALFGLYTSLTATALGSTIAAIADLDFRSAIAYMEGLEFRDGTAVFMGVKTYFNQFIGLSKISPNYASNFGVVASGLLGNSGQAGTQVKGVAYGIPVFTSTRVPSPTAVDKNVMLHSSAYGFATKKLQGSSKVRTQMDYKLENLGTLTVCDIVYGVGILRAEAGVVINSLSTSTVA
;
A
#
# COMPACT_ATOMS: atom_id res chain seq x y z
N MET A 1 52.58 45.28 25.15
CA MET A 1 52.45 44.61 23.85
C MET A 1 51.97 43.19 24.10
N THR A 2 50.65 42.94 23.97
CA THR A 2 50.10 41.62 24.07
C THR A 2 49.21 41.42 22.84
N GLY A 3 49.87 41.19 21.71
CA GLY A 3 49.19 40.71 20.51
C GLY A 3 49.30 39.18 20.46
N THR A 4 48.34 38.46 20.99
CA THR A 4 48.19 37.06 20.71
C THR A 4 47.65 36.92 19.29
N ASN A 5 48.54 36.87 18.31
CA ASN A 5 48.22 36.44 16.96
C ASN A 5 48.00 34.93 16.96
N THR A 6 46.85 34.51 17.45
CA THR A 6 46.41 33.14 17.29
C THR A 6 45.61 33.02 15.99
N PHE A 7 46.16 32.29 15.03
CA PHE A 7 45.40 31.88 13.85
C PHE A 7 44.21 31.11 14.31
N ASN A 8 43.02 31.54 13.96
CA ASN A 8 41.78 30.83 14.27
C ASN A 8 41.32 30.00 13.06
N ASN A 9 40.31 29.21 13.27
CA ASN A 9 39.80 28.29 12.25
C ASN A 9 39.27 29.00 10.99
N ALA A 10 38.88 30.27 11.11
CA ALA A 10 38.44 31.11 9.98
C ALA A 10 39.63 31.54 9.09
N ASP A 11 40.80 31.79 9.70
CA ASP A 11 41.99 32.21 8.98
C ASP A 11 42.62 31.07 8.18
N LEU A 12 42.36 29.80 8.58
CA LEU A 12 42.93 28.61 7.98
C LEU A 12 41.87 27.78 7.21
N SER A 13 40.67 28.30 7.01
CA SER A 13 39.56 27.58 6.38
C SER A 13 39.89 27.01 4.99
N ALA A 14 40.74 27.73 4.22
CA ALA A 14 41.18 27.26 2.90
C ALA A 14 42.17 26.08 2.94
N SER A 15 42.81 25.86 4.11
CA SER A 15 43.80 24.79 4.30
C SER A 15 43.25 23.56 4.99
N ILE A 16 42.00 23.63 5.47
CA ILE A 16 41.35 22.49 6.13
C ILE A 16 40.81 21.53 5.07
N PRO A 17 41.33 20.31 4.94
CA PRO A 17 40.84 19.40 3.96
C PRO A 17 39.41 18.92 4.30
N GLU A 18 38.48 19.13 3.38
CA GLU A 18 37.15 18.58 3.47
C GLU A 18 37.18 17.09 3.12
N LYS A 19 36.66 16.24 4.02
CA LYS A 19 36.51 14.82 3.78
C LYS A 19 35.05 14.50 3.58
N TRP A 20 34.71 13.97 2.41
CA TRP A 20 33.37 13.44 2.11
C TRP A 20 33.29 11.99 2.59
N GLY A 21 32.19 11.67 3.25
CA GLY A 21 31.92 10.28 3.65
C GLY A 21 31.74 9.37 2.43
N SER A 22 32.15 8.12 2.54
CA SER A 22 31.94 7.12 1.48
C SER A 22 30.50 6.60 1.45
N MET A 23 29.67 6.95 2.42
CA MET A 23 28.28 6.51 2.54
C MET A 23 27.31 7.61 2.09
N MET A 24 26.41 7.27 1.15
CA MET A 24 25.32 8.13 0.73
C MET A 24 24.07 7.82 1.56
N LEU A 25 23.38 8.85 2.02
CA LEU A 25 22.10 8.71 2.69
C LEU A 25 20.99 8.52 1.63
N GLU A 26 20.36 7.37 1.65
CA GLU A 26 19.28 7.03 0.73
C GLU A 26 17.91 7.27 1.37
N GLN A 27 16.92 7.61 0.55
CA GLN A 27 15.55 7.70 1.02
C GLN A 27 15.03 6.31 1.45
N LYS A 28 14.44 6.24 2.63
CA LYS A 28 13.73 5.05 3.09
C LYS A 28 12.34 5.01 2.47
N PHE A 29 11.99 3.87 1.89
CA PHE A 29 10.66 3.60 1.40
C PHE A 29 9.99 2.56 2.31
N PRO A 30 8.69 2.75 2.63
CA PRO A 30 7.94 1.71 3.30
C PRO A 30 7.76 0.51 2.34
N GLU A 31 7.52 -0.64 2.91
CA GLU A 31 7.10 -1.81 2.13
C GLU A 31 5.69 -1.58 1.56
N PHE A 32 5.43 -2.18 0.41
CA PHE A 32 4.14 -2.07 -0.27
C PHE A 32 3.25 -3.22 0.20
N VAL A 33 2.30 -2.92 1.07
CA VAL A 33 1.51 -3.93 1.78
C VAL A 33 0.26 -4.30 1.00
N LEU A 34 -0.39 -3.31 0.40
CA LEU A 34 -1.64 -3.52 -0.30
C LEU A 34 -1.43 -4.18 -1.67
N GLN A 35 -0.29 -3.91 -2.33
CA GLN A 35 0.09 -4.59 -3.57
C GLN A 35 0.30 -6.10 -3.38
N ASP A 36 0.88 -6.49 -2.24
CA ASP A 36 1.11 -7.91 -1.93
C ASP A 36 -0.17 -8.64 -1.51
N PHE A 37 -1.18 -7.88 -1.08
CA PHE A 37 -2.45 -8.42 -0.60
C PHE A 37 -3.54 -8.47 -1.69
N ALA A 38 -3.58 -7.49 -2.57
CA ALA A 38 -4.56 -7.39 -3.66
C ALA A 38 -4.29 -8.45 -4.75
N SER A 39 -5.32 -8.77 -5.53
CA SER A 39 -5.20 -9.71 -6.65
C SER A 39 -4.37 -9.12 -7.79
N ASP A 40 -3.22 -9.72 -8.09
CA ASP A 40 -2.38 -9.33 -9.23
C ASP A 40 -2.86 -10.04 -10.51
N LEU A 41 -3.39 -9.28 -11.44
CA LEU A 41 -3.90 -9.74 -12.74
C LEU A 41 -2.95 -9.41 -13.90
N SER A 42 -1.71 -9.03 -13.60
CA SER A 42 -0.73 -8.59 -14.59
C SER A 42 -0.40 -9.65 -15.63
N ASP A 43 -0.48 -10.94 -15.27
CA ASP A 43 -0.20 -12.03 -16.21
C ASP A 43 -1.32 -12.26 -17.22
N MET A 44 -2.50 -11.69 -17.01
CA MET A 44 -3.62 -11.75 -17.96
C MET A 44 -3.50 -10.70 -19.08
N ILE A 45 -2.67 -9.65 -18.87
CA ILE A 45 -2.43 -8.60 -19.87
C ILE A 45 -1.16 -8.92 -20.66
N VAL A 46 -1.27 -9.76 -21.65
CA VAL A 46 -0.21 -9.97 -22.64
C VAL A 46 -0.41 -9.00 -23.81
N ASP A 47 -1.62 -8.99 -24.37
CA ASP A 47 -2.04 -8.13 -25.46
C ASP A 47 -3.38 -7.45 -25.09
N GLY A 48 -3.48 -6.16 -25.30
CA GLY A 48 -4.67 -5.36 -24.96
C GLY A 48 -4.47 -4.46 -23.74
N ASP A 49 -5.52 -3.72 -23.39
CA ASP A 49 -5.51 -2.72 -22.31
C ASP A 49 -6.61 -2.96 -21.27
N ILE A 50 -7.43 -4.01 -21.44
CA ILE A 50 -8.55 -4.31 -20.57
C ILE A 50 -8.48 -5.77 -20.13
N VAL A 51 -8.58 -6.01 -18.83
CA VAL A 51 -8.78 -7.33 -18.24
C VAL A 51 -10.24 -7.49 -17.89
N HIS A 52 -10.88 -8.51 -18.42
CA HIS A 52 -12.23 -8.92 -18.06
C HIS A 52 -12.15 -10.04 -17.04
N VAL A 53 -12.75 -9.83 -15.87
CA VAL A 53 -12.86 -10.83 -14.81
C VAL A 53 -14.32 -11.27 -14.71
N PRO A 54 -14.66 -12.50 -15.13
CA PRO A 54 -16.03 -13.00 -15.02
C PRO A 54 -16.50 -13.00 -13.57
N ASN A 55 -17.68 -12.44 -13.36
CA ASN A 55 -18.27 -12.31 -12.04
C ASN A 55 -19.54 -13.12 -11.96
N ILE A 56 -19.50 -14.22 -11.19
CA ILE A 56 -20.65 -15.11 -10.92
C ILE A 56 -21.17 -14.95 -9.49
N TYR A 57 -20.51 -14.20 -8.62
CA TYR A 57 -20.88 -14.10 -7.22
C TYR A 57 -22.16 -13.28 -6.98
N THR A 58 -22.54 -12.43 -7.92
CA THR A 58 -23.79 -11.68 -7.85
C THR A 58 -25.02 -12.54 -8.16
N ASN A 59 -24.82 -13.73 -8.71
CA ASN A 59 -25.87 -14.64 -9.06
C ASN A 59 -26.20 -15.56 -7.87
N THR A 60 -27.34 -15.32 -7.25
CA THR A 60 -27.84 -16.17 -6.17
C THR A 60 -28.80 -17.19 -6.70
N PHE A 61 -28.48 -18.48 -6.50
CA PHE A 61 -29.47 -19.55 -6.69
C PHE A 61 -30.39 -19.64 -5.48
N THR A 62 -31.68 -19.74 -5.72
CA THR A 62 -32.66 -19.93 -4.66
C THR A 62 -33.08 -21.37 -4.63
N ALA A 63 -32.95 -22.02 -3.48
CA ALA A 63 -33.46 -23.38 -3.32
C ALA A 63 -34.99 -23.38 -3.41
N SER A 64 -35.53 -24.17 -4.34
CA SER A 64 -36.96 -24.36 -4.51
C SER A 64 -37.38 -25.71 -3.90
N THR A 65 -38.49 -25.72 -3.18
CA THR A 65 -39.05 -26.93 -2.60
C THR A 65 -40.07 -27.52 -3.55
N GLN A 66 -39.87 -28.77 -3.96
CA GLN A 66 -40.88 -29.51 -4.70
C GLN A 66 -41.84 -30.16 -3.71
N SER A 67 -43.04 -29.64 -3.59
CA SER A 67 -44.07 -30.16 -2.68
C SER A 67 -44.89 -31.31 -3.25
N THR A 68 -44.90 -31.47 -4.58
CA THR A 68 -45.66 -32.51 -5.26
C THR A 68 -44.73 -33.32 -6.16
N PRO A 69 -44.60 -34.65 -5.92
CA PRO A 69 -43.79 -35.51 -6.79
C PRO A 69 -44.34 -35.51 -8.22
N GLY A 70 -43.45 -35.42 -9.23
CA GLY A 70 -43.81 -35.44 -10.64
C GLY A 70 -44.17 -34.10 -11.28
N THR A 71 -44.09 -32.99 -10.52
CA THR A 71 -44.17 -31.63 -11.11
C THR A 71 -42.83 -31.23 -11.71
N GLU A 72 -42.88 -30.47 -12.80
CA GLU A 72 -41.68 -29.92 -13.45
C GLU A 72 -40.92 -28.99 -12.51
N VAL A 73 -39.60 -29.13 -12.50
CA VAL A 73 -38.71 -28.25 -11.69
C VAL A 73 -38.54 -26.90 -12.38
N THR A 74 -38.57 -25.83 -11.61
CA THR A 74 -38.34 -24.48 -12.11
C THR A 74 -36.84 -24.30 -12.37
N LEU A 75 -36.47 -24.05 -13.62
CA LEU A 75 -35.11 -23.77 -14.01
C LEU A 75 -34.74 -22.31 -13.68
N GLN A 76 -33.55 -22.11 -13.11
CA GLN A 76 -32.99 -20.80 -12.87
C GLN A 76 -31.88 -20.55 -13.92
N SER A 77 -31.87 -19.37 -14.51
CA SER A 77 -30.86 -18.96 -15.49
C SER A 77 -30.03 -17.83 -14.90
N PRO A 78 -28.83 -18.13 -14.36
CA PRO A 78 -27.93 -17.09 -13.89
C PRO A 78 -27.41 -16.29 -15.08
N ALA A 79 -27.28 -14.98 -14.91
CA ALA A 79 -26.60 -14.10 -15.85
C ALA A 79 -25.19 -13.83 -15.37
N GLU A 80 -24.21 -13.99 -16.25
CA GLU A 80 -22.83 -13.60 -15.95
C GLU A 80 -22.65 -12.10 -16.21
N VAL A 81 -21.95 -11.44 -15.28
CA VAL A 81 -21.52 -10.04 -15.41
C VAL A 81 -20.01 -10.04 -15.27
N ASP A 82 -19.32 -9.26 -16.07
CA ASP A 82 -17.88 -9.09 -15.94
C ASP A 82 -17.51 -7.82 -15.18
N VAL A 83 -16.39 -7.89 -14.48
CA VAL A 83 -15.71 -6.73 -13.90
C VAL A 83 -14.50 -6.44 -14.75
N THR A 84 -14.35 -5.19 -15.19
CA THR A 84 -13.25 -4.78 -16.06
C THR A 84 -12.23 -3.96 -15.30
N ILE A 85 -10.94 -4.25 -15.54
CA ILE A 85 -9.82 -3.40 -15.13
C ILE A 85 -9.14 -2.87 -16.38
N THR A 86 -9.19 -1.56 -16.57
CA THR A 86 -8.53 -0.89 -17.69
C THR A 86 -7.13 -0.43 -17.28
N VAL A 87 -6.12 -0.78 -18.09
CA VAL A 87 -4.72 -0.41 -17.88
C VAL A 87 -4.40 0.77 -18.80
N ASP A 88 -4.75 1.96 -18.36
CA ASP A 88 -4.64 3.22 -19.11
C ASP A 88 -3.70 4.23 -18.46
N THR A 89 -3.29 4.00 -17.22
CA THR A 89 -2.49 4.96 -16.48
C THR A 89 -1.01 4.71 -16.68
N GLN A 90 -0.32 5.65 -17.33
CA GLN A 90 1.14 5.64 -17.44
C GLN A 90 1.74 6.71 -16.55
N LYS A 91 2.66 6.32 -15.67
CA LYS A 91 3.47 7.23 -14.84
C LYS A 91 4.93 7.08 -15.23
N TYR A 92 5.66 8.19 -15.26
CA TYR A 92 7.09 8.17 -15.55
C TYR A 92 7.87 9.16 -14.67
N ILE A 93 9.13 8.87 -14.48
CA ILE A 93 10.12 9.75 -13.87
C ILE A 93 11.31 9.79 -14.80
N ALA A 94 11.71 10.99 -15.23
CA ALA A 94 12.83 11.19 -16.13
C ALA A 94 13.82 12.18 -15.51
N PHE A 95 15.11 11.88 -15.63
CA PHE A 95 16.18 12.77 -15.20
C PHE A 95 17.41 12.62 -16.11
N ILE A 96 18.19 13.69 -16.21
CA ILE A 96 19.43 13.70 -16.99
C ILE A 96 20.59 13.91 -16.03
N LEU A 97 21.62 13.10 -16.19
CA LEU A 97 22.92 13.27 -15.52
C LEU A 97 23.91 13.81 -16.52
N ASP A 98 24.33 15.05 -16.32
CA ASP A 98 25.31 15.74 -17.15
C ASP A 98 26.71 15.14 -16.95
N ASP A 99 27.46 14.96 -18.04
CA ASP A 99 28.79 14.36 -18.05
C ASP A 99 29.80 15.16 -17.21
N LYS A 100 29.73 16.49 -17.26
CA LYS A 100 30.59 17.35 -16.48
C LYS A 100 30.36 17.16 -14.97
N THR A 101 29.12 17.14 -14.57
CA THR A 101 28.72 16.89 -13.17
C THR A 101 29.15 15.50 -12.71
N MET A 102 28.94 14.48 -13.56
CA MET A 102 29.38 13.12 -13.27
C MET A 102 30.89 12.97 -13.17
N ALA A 103 31.65 13.72 -13.95
CA ALA A 103 33.12 13.74 -13.87
C ALA A 103 33.63 14.38 -12.58
N GLN A 104 32.86 15.30 -11.99
CA GLN A 104 33.19 15.98 -10.74
C GLN A 104 32.77 15.21 -9.50
N VAL A 105 31.76 14.33 -9.63
CA VAL A 105 31.31 13.48 -8.51
C VAL A 105 32.37 12.41 -8.24
N ALA A 106 32.69 12.22 -6.97
CA ALA A 106 33.63 11.17 -6.57
C ALA A 106 33.20 9.81 -7.10
N ARG A 107 34.12 9.09 -7.75
CA ARG A 107 33.87 7.78 -8.41
C ARG A 107 33.37 6.67 -7.49
N SER A 108 33.30 6.92 -6.19
CA SER A 108 32.81 5.94 -5.20
C SER A 108 31.29 5.76 -5.18
N TYR A 109 30.54 6.64 -5.84
CA TYR A 109 29.07 6.58 -5.86
C TYR A 109 28.57 6.13 -7.25
N ASN A 110 27.81 5.03 -7.30
CA ASN A 110 27.03 4.69 -8.50
C ASN A 110 25.73 5.49 -8.51
N LEU A 111 25.85 6.79 -8.80
CA LEU A 111 24.78 7.78 -8.63
C LEU A 111 23.59 7.48 -9.56
N SER A 112 23.87 7.10 -10.80
CA SER A 112 22.85 6.78 -11.79
C SER A 112 21.95 5.60 -11.36
N GLU A 113 22.58 4.54 -10.87
CA GLU A 113 21.84 3.36 -10.38
C GLU A 113 21.01 3.69 -9.14
N LYS A 114 21.55 4.48 -8.21
CA LYS A 114 20.84 4.89 -7.00
C LYS A 114 19.60 5.73 -7.31
N TYR A 115 19.74 6.70 -8.21
CA TYR A 115 18.60 7.51 -8.66
C TYR A 115 17.57 6.67 -9.42
N ALA A 116 18.00 5.73 -10.26
CA ALA A 116 17.08 4.82 -10.94
C ALA A 116 16.30 3.93 -9.95
N GLN A 117 16.96 3.39 -8.93
CA GLN A 117 16.29 2.60 -7.87
C GLN A 117 15.29 3.46 -7.07
N MET A 118 15.63 4.71 -6.77
CA MET A 118 14.70 5.63 -6.10
C MET A 118 13.49 5.95 -6.99
N ALA A 119 13.70 6.18 -8.28
CA ALA A 119 12.63 6.42 -9.24
C ALA A 119 11.69 5.22 -9.35
N GLN A 120 12.22 4.00 -9.45
CA GLN A 120 11.43 2.76 -9.48
C GLN A 120 10.55 2.61 -8.23
N LYS A 121 11.13 2.80 -7.04
CA LYS A 121 10.39 2.73 -5.78
C LYS A 121 9.31 3.81 -5.66
N THR A 122 9.57 5.00 -6.20
CA THR A 122 8.59 6.09 -6.23
C THR A 122 7.40 5.73 -7.13
N LEU A 123 7.65 5.11 -8.29
CA LEU A 123 6.58 4.66 -9.19
C LEU A 123 5.74 3.53 -8.58
N LEU A 124 6.36 2.58 -7.89
CA LEU A 124 5.62 1.56 -7.15
C LEU A 124 4.77 2.16 -6.02
N ARG A 125 5.25 3.25 -5.40
CA ARG A 125 4.46 3.98 -4.39
C ARG A 125 3.21 4.64 -4.99
N GLU A 126 3.28 5.14 -6.23
CA GLU A 126 2.11 5.67 -6.94
C GLU A 126 1.05 4.59 -7.19
N LEU A 127 1.46 3.37 -7.50
CA LEU A 127 0.55 2.22 -7.61
C LEU A 127 -0.12 1.89 -6.28
N GLU A 128 0.65 1.89 -5.18
CA GLU A 128 0.10 1.68 -3.82
C GLU A 128 -0.92 2.75 -3.46
N ASP A 129 -0.63 4.02 -3.77
CA ASP A 129 -1.55 5.14 -3.53
C ASP A 129 -2.84 5.02 -4.36
N ALA A 130 -2.73 4.56 -5.60
CA ALA A 130 -3.90 4.31 -6.45
C ALA A 130 -4.79 3.18 -5.88
N LEU A 131 -4.19 2.11 -5.36
CA LEU A 131 -4.92 1.03 -4.70
C LEU A 131 -5.63 1.52 -3.43
N PHE A 132 -4.94 2.28 -2.57
CA PHE A 132 -5.59 2.88 -1.41
C PHE A 132 -6.71 3.85 -1.80
N GLY A 133 -6.59 4.55 -2.92
CA GLY A 133 -7.62 5.47 -3.44
C GLY A 133 -8.96 4.79 -3.75
N LEU A 134 -8.98 3.48 -3.98
CA LEU A 134 -10.22 2.72 -4.25
C LEU A 134 -11.18 2.64 -3.06
N TYR A 135 -10.78 3.07 -1.86
CA TYR A 135 -11.66 3.04 -0.68
C TYR A 135 -12.99 3.77 -0.90
N THR A 136 -13.02 4.76 -1.78
CA THR A 136 -14.23 5.56 -2.09
C THR A 136 -15.31 4.77 -2.84
N SER A 137 -14.94 3.68 -3.46
CA SER A 137 -15.83 2.87 -4.31
C SER A 137 -16.28 1.57 -3.61
N LEU A 138 -15.98 1.41 -2.32
CA LEU A 138 -16.54 0.33 -1.51
C LEU A 138 -18.01 0.63 -1.20
N THR A 139 -18.86 -0.41 -1.25
CA THR A 139 -20.31 -0.25 -1.04
C THR A 139 -20.72 -0.23 0.42
N ALA A 140 -19.88 -0.74 1.31
CA ALA A 140 -20.15 -0.73 2.75
C ALA A 140 -20.23 0.70 3.29
N THR A 141 -21.21 0.95 4.18
CA THR A 141 -21.24 2.21 4.92
C THR A 141 -19.99 2.36 5.76
N ALA A 142 -19.31 3.48 5.61
CA ALA A 142 -18.10 3.74 6.38
C ALA A 142 -18.41 3.79 7.88
N LEU A 143 -17.64 3.05 8.66
CA LEU A 143 -17.73 2.98 10.11
C LEU A 143 -16.80 4.00 10.78
N GLY A 144 -16.93 4.16 12.09
CA GLY A 144 -16.09 5.07 12.85
C GLY A 144 -16.47 6.54 12.70
N SER A 145 -15.67 7.42 13.28
CA SER A 145 -15.96 8.85 13.38
C SER A 145 -14.91 9.68 12.65
N THR A 146 -15.34 10.75 12.00
CA THR A 146 -14.46 11.74 11.39
C THR A 146 -13.92 12.77 12.38
N ILE A 147 -14.44 12.78 13.60
CA ILE A 147 -14.11 13.75 14.66
C ILE A 147 -13.61 13.10 15.96
N ALA A 148 -13.50 11.78 16.00
CA ALA A 148 -13.06 11.04 17.18
C ALA A 148 -12.03 9.96 16.81
N ALA A 149 -11.36 9.42 17.83
CA ALA A 149 -10.51 8.25 17.70
C ALA A 149 -11.32 7.01 17.32
N ILE A 150 -10.64 6.00 16.76
CA ILE A 150 -11.27 4.70 16.50
C ILE A 150 -11.76 4.07 17.80
N ALA A 151 -12.98 3.53 17.80
CA ALA A 151 -13.53 2.80 18.93
C ALA A 151 -13.48 1.28 18.68
N ASP A 152 -13.43 0.50 19.77
CA ASP A 152 -13.51 -0.96 19.69
C ASP A 152 -14.80 -1.45 19.01
N LEU A 153 -15.90 -0.69 19.20
CA LEU A 153 -17.16 -0.98 18.54
C LEU A 153 -17.08 -0.89 17.01
N ASP A 154 -16.38 0.12 16.50
CA ASP A 154 -16.23 0.33 15.05
C ASP A 154 -15.49 -0.85 14.41
N PHE A 155 -14.41 -1.30 15.08
CA PHE A 155 -13.64 -2.43 14.61
C PHE A 155 -14.46 -3.74 14.65
N ARG A 156 -15.18 -3.99 15.74
CA ARG A 156 -16.06 -5.17 15.85
C ARG A 156 -17.22 -5.14 14.86
N SER A 157 -17.77 -3.95 14.58
CA SER A 157 -18.82 -3.78 13.57
C SER A 157 -18.31 -4.05 12.17
N ALA A 158 -17.06 -3.69 11.89
CA ALA A 158 -16.40 -4.04 10.62
C ALA A 158 -16.23 -5.56 10.47
N ILE A 159 -15.82 -6.24 11.53
CA ILE A 159 -15.72 -7.70 11.54
C ILE A 159 -17.09 -8.34 11.32
N ALA A 160 -18.10 -7.87 12.05
CA ALA A 160 -19.46 -8.40 11.92
C ALA A 160 -20.03 -8.21 10.50
N TYR A 161 -19.70 -7.09 9.84
CA TYR A 161 -20.06 -6.87 8.45
C TYR A 161 -19.37 -7.89 7.53
N MET A 162 -18.06 -8.08 7.66
CA MET A 162 -17.31 -9.02 6.82
C MET A 162 -17.73 -10.47 7.06
N GLU A 163 -17.96 -10.88 8.32
CA GLU A 163 -18.44 -12.22 8.67
C GLU A 163 -19.87 -12.44 8.19
N GLY A 164 -20.72 -11.42 8.24
CA GLY A 164 -22.09 -11.49 7.72
C GLY A 164 -22.18 -11.73 6.21
N LEU A 165 -21.11 -11.40 5.50
CA LEU A 165 -20.95 -11.67 4.05
C LEU A 165 -20.02 -12.85 3.76
N GLU A 166 -19.64 -13.62 4.78
CA GLU A 166 -18.75 -14.80 4.69
C GLU A 166 -17.33 -14.50 4.22
N PHE A 167 -16.84 -13.26 4.39
CA PHE A 167 -15.49 -12.83 4.01
C PHE A 167 -14.49 -12.86 5.18
N ARG A 168 -14.59 -13.79 6.12
CA ARG A 168 -13.67 -13.82 7.27
C ARG A 168 -12.26 -14.27 6.88
N ASP A 169 -12.18 -15.39 6.18
CA ASP A 169 -10.89 -15.98 5.79
C ASP A 169 -10.26 -15.17 4.66
N GLY A 170 -8.98 -14.78 4.84
CA GLY A 170 -8.30 -13.91 3.87
C GLY A 170 -8.61 -12.43 4.01
N THR A 171 -9.21 -12.00 5.15
CA THR A 171 -9.43 -10.59 5.46
C THR A 171 -8.25 -10.02 6.24
N ALA A 172 -7.87 -8.79 5.93
CA ALA A 172 -6.83 -8.03 6.61
C ALA A 172 -7.27 -6.58 6.84
N VAL A 173 -6.64 -5.93 7.82
CA VAL A 173 -6.88 -4.52 8.13
C VAL A 173 -5.65 -3.71 7.81
N PHE A 174 -5.84 -2.61 7.10
CA PHE A 174 -4.80 -1.65 6.75
C PHE A 174 -5.07 -0.34 7.48
N MET A 175 -4.17 0.04 8.37
CA MET A 175 -4.32 1.22 9.22
C MET A 175 -3.21 2.23 8.97
N GLY A 176 -3.56 3.52 9.14
CA GLY A 176 -2.58 4.58 9.24
C GLY A 176 -1.66 4.37 10.46
N VAL A 177 -0.37 4.67 10.29
CA VAL A 177 0.61 4.49 11.38
C VAL A 177 0.19 5.23 12.65
N LYS A 178 -0.30 6.47 12.51
CA LYS A 178 -0.75 7.27 13.66
C LYS A 178 -1.97 6.65 14.34
N THR A 179 -2.96 6.22 13.55
CA THR A 179 -4.15 5.54 14.08
C THR A 179 -3.77 4.28 14.84
N TYR A 180 -2.86 3.47 14.31
CA TYR A 180 -2.44 2.25 14.97
C TYR A 180 -1.77 2.51 16.33
N PHE A 181 -0.71 3.35 16.36
CA PHE A 181 0.07 3.57 17.58
C PHE A 181 -0.62 4.48 18.60
N ASN A 182 -1.36 5.50 18.17
CA ASN A 182 -1.94 6.48 19.09
C ASN A 182 -3.35 6.10 19.55
N GLN A 183 -4.04 5.23 18.83
CA GLN A 183 -5.45 4.93 19.09
C GLN A 183 -5.69 3.43 19.28
N PHE A 184 -5.38 2.62 18.27
CA PHE A 184 -5.77 1.21 18.24
C PHE A 184 -5.13 0.37 19.35
N ILE A 185 -3.82 0.52 19.60
CA ILE A 185 -3.15 -0.19 20.70
C ILE A 185 -3.67 0.25 22.07
N GLY A 186 -4.11 1.51 22.20
CA GLY A 186 -4.65 2.07 23.43
C GLY A 186 -6.05 1.58 23.79
N LEU A 187 -6.76 0.89 22.87
CA LEU A 187 -8.09 0.37 23.17
C LEU A 187 -8.02 -0.67 24.29
N SER A 188 -8.84 -0.50 25.32
CA SER A 188 -8.79 -1.29 26.55
C SER A 188 -8.88 -2.81 26.33
N LYS A 189 -9.59 -3.26 25.32
CA LYS A 189 -9.77 -4.67 24.97
C LYS A 189 -8.65 -5.23 24.09
N ILE A 190 -7.88 -4.37 23.44
CA ILE A 190 -6.76 -4.72 22.56
C ILE A 190 -5.44 -4.50 23.28
N SER A 191 -5.44 -3.66 24.33
CA SER A 191 -4.26 -3.33 25.12
C SER A 191 -3.60 -4.58 25.74
N PRO A 192 -2.25 -4.63 25.78
CA PRO A 192 -1.51 -5.71 26.42
C PRO A 192 -1.89 -5.99 27.89
N ASN A 193 -2.33 -4.96 28.61
CA ASN A 193 -2.76 -5.10 30.01
C ASN A 193 -4.06 -5.92 30.16
N TYR A 194 -4.96 -5.84 29.18
CA TYR A 194 -6.18 -6.67 29.18
C TYR A 194 -5.87 -8.12 28.78
N ALA A 195 -4.86 -8.29 27.97
CA ALA A 195 -4.38 -9.56 27.47
C ALA A 195 -3.79 -10.47 28.55
N SER A 196 -3.13 -9.89 29.55
CA SER A 196 -2.50 -10.68 30.63
C SER A 196 -3.52 -11.45 31.45
N ASN A 197 -4.78 -11.04 31.46
CA ASN A 197 -5.84 -11.72 32.19
C ASN A 197 -6.54 -12.84 31.39
N PHE A 198 -6.39 -12.90 30.08
CA PHE A 198 -7.10 -13.87 29.24
C PHE A 198 -6.20 -14.81 28.41
N GLY A 199 -4.89 -14.70 28.50
CA GLY A 199 -3.96 -15.60 27.79
C GLY A 199 -4.02 -15.55 26.25
N VAL A 200 -4.93 -14.72 25.68
CA VAL A 200 -5.29 -14.74 24.26
C VAL A 200 -4.46 -13.76 23.42
N VAL A 201 -3.84 -12.79 24.06
CA VAL A 201 -3.22 -11.67 23.32
C VAL A 201 -1.70 -11.69 23.35
N ALA A 202 -1.09 -12.45 24.25
CA ALA A 202 0.37 -12.54 24.34
C ALA A 202 1.03 -13.06 23.06
N SER A 203 0.30 -13.83 22.25
CA SER A 203 0.80 -14.33 20.96
C SER A 203 0.32 -13.58 19.73
N GLY A 204 -0.69 -12.72 19.85
CA GLY A 204 -1.34 -12.10 18.70
C GLY A 204 -0.99 -10.64 18.45
N LEU A 205 -0.91 -9.82 19.49
CA LEU A 205 -0.66 -8.39 19.32
C LEU A 205 0.83 -8.02 19.37
N LEU A 206 1.63 -8.78 20.11
CA LEU A 206 3.07 -8.64 20.15
C LEU A 206 3.77 -9.63 19.22
N GLY A 207 2.98 -10.29 18.38
CA GLY A 207 3.39 -10.99 17.19
C GLY A 207 4.63 -11.82 17.32
N ASN A 208 4.48 -13.09 17.51
CA ASN A 208 5.42 -14.01 16.93
C ASN A 208 5.17 -14.10 15.41
N SER A 209 5.30 -13.00 14.69
CA SER A 209 5.51 -13.06 13.27
C SER A 209 6.99 -13.37 13.06
N GLY A 210 7.32 -14.65 13.06
CA GLY A 210 8.65 -15.12 12.67
C GLY A 210 8.99 -14.84 11.21
N GLN A 211 8.34 -13.88 10.60
CA GLN A 211 8.64 -13.33 9.28
C GLN A 211 9.20 -11.91 9.46
N ALA A 212 10.52 -11.86 9.58
CA ALA A 212 11.25 -10.62 9.38
C ALA A 212 10.92 -10.09 8.00
N GLY A 213 10.33 -8.88 7.93
CA GLY A 213 10.03 -8.19 6.67
C GLY A 213 8.56 -7.91 6.38
N THR A 214 7.62 -8.52 7.09
CA THR A 214 6.19 -8.23 6.93
C THR A 214 5.76 -7.06 7.81
N GLN A 215 4.99 -6.13 7.25
CA GLN A 215 4.40 -5.01 8.00
C GLN A 215 3.20 -5.41 8.86
N VAL A 216 3.00 -6.70 9.09
CA VAL A 216 2.02 -7.20 10.06
C VAL A 216 2.45 -6.74 11.44
N LYS A 217 1.68 -5.85 12.04
CA LYS A 217 1.94 -5.35 13.40
C LYS A 217 1.33 -6.23 14.48
N GLY A 218 0.39 -7.07 14.12
CA GLY A 218 -0.26 -7.99 15.04
C GLY A 218 -1.54 -8.59 14.45
N VAL A 219 -2.21 -9.38 15.26
CA VAL A 219 -3.51 -9.97 14.93
C VAL A 219 -4.51 -9.49 15.97
N ALA A 220 -5.61 -8.87 15.53
CA ALA A 220 -6.69 -8.42 16.39
C ALA A 220 -7.97 -9.19 16.03
N TYR A 221 -8.57 -9.84 17.02
CA TYR A 221 -9.77 -10.69 16.83
C TYR A 221 -9.61 -11.77 15.74
N GLY A 222 -8.37 -12.26 15.53
CA GLY A 222 -8.08 -13.26 14.49
C GLY A 222 -7.76 -12.67 13.11
N ILE A 223 -7.80 -11.35 12.94
CA ILE A 223 -7.55 -10.66 11.67
C ILE A 223 -6.17 -9.99 11.72
N PRO A 224 -5.30 -10.19 10.72
CA PRO A 224 -4.00 -9.52 10.66
C PRO A 224 -4.17 -8.01 10.44
N VAL A 225 -3.38 -7.23 11.16
CA VAL A 225 -3.35 -5.77 11.09
C VAL A 225 -2.04 -5.32 10.48
N PHE A 226 -2.13 -4.61 9.38
CA PHE A 226 -1.01 -3.99 8.68
C PHE A 226 -1.01 -2.48 8.92
N THR A 227 0.17 -1.89 8.93
CA THR A 227 0.29 -0.43 8.99
C THR A 227 0.95 0.09 7.73
N SER A 228 0.38 1.14 7.16
CA SER A 228 0.96 1.83 6.02
C SER A 228 0.96 3.34 6.22
N THR A 229 2.00 3.99 5.73
CA THR A 229 2.07 5.46 5.64
C THR A 229 1.27 6.00 4.47
N ARG A 230 0.73 5.10 3.62
CA ARG A 230 -0.01 5.45 2.39
C ARG A 230 -1.52 5.45 2.57
N VAL A 231 -2.02 5.08 3.75
CA VAL A 231 -3.45 5.20 4.07
C VAL A 231 -3.89 6.65 3.85
N PRO A 232 -4.93 6.89 3.02
CA PRO A 232 -5.40 8.24 2.75
C PRO A 232 -5.90 8.94 4.01
N SER A 233 -5.49 10.19 4.20
CA SER A 233 -5.88 11.01 5.33
C SER A 233 -6.40 12.39 4.86
N PRO A 234 -7.49 12.42 4.09
CA PRO A 234 -8.11 13.67 3.70
C PRO A 234 -8.67 14.37 4.94
N THR A 235 -8.38 15.69 5.08
CA THR A 235 -8.86 16.51 6.20
C THR A 235 -8.54 15.94 7.60
N ALA A 236 -7.35 15.35 7.76
CA ALA A 236 -6.89 14.72 8.99
C ALA A 236 -7.76 13.53 9.49
N VAL A 237 -8.50 12.89 8.60
CA VAL A 237 -9.27 11.67 8.86
C VAL A 237 -8.62 10.50 8.15
N ASP A 238 -8.02 9.58 8.89
CA ASP A 238 -7.45 8.37 8.32
C ASP A 238 -8.55 7.45 7.81
N LYS A 239 -8.45 7.03 6.56
CA LYS A 239 -9.35 6.10 5.89
C LYS A 239 -8.78 4.69 6.01
N ASN A 240 -8.85 4.13 7.21
CA ASN A 240 -8.42 2.76 7.42
C ASN A 240 -9.39 1.82 6.71
N VAL A 241 -8.87 0.75 6.14
CA VAL A 241 -9.70 -0.20 5.39
C VAL A 241 -9.52 -1.62 5.92
N MET A 242 -10.63 -2.32 6.06
CA MET A 242 -10.66 -3.77 6.27
C MET A 242 -11.07 -4.39 4.94
N LEU A 243 -10.24 -5.25 4.36
CA LEU A 243 -10.41 -5.79 3.02
C LEU A 243 -10.21 -7.30 3.04
N HIS A 244 -10.98 -7.97 2.21
CA HIS A 244 -10.67 -9.33 1.78
C HIS A 244 -9.75 -9.30 0.57
N SER A 245 -8.92 -10.31 0.37
CA SER A 245 -7.94 -10.38 -0.73
C SER A 245 -8.56 -10.29 -2.13
N SER A 246 -9.81 -10.67 -2.29
CA SER A 246 -10.56 -10.57 -3.55
C SER A 246 -11.25 -9.21 -3.76
N ALA A 247 -11.11 -8.23 -2.85
CA ALA A 247 -11.78 -6.94 -2.96
C ALA A 247 -11.19 -6.09 -4.09
N TYR A 248 -9.86 -5.99 -4.12
CA TYR A 248 -9.13 -5.17 -5.07
C TYR A 248 -8.32 -6.00 -6.05
N GLY A 249 -8.22 -5.53 -7.26
CA GLY A 249 -7.33 -6.06 -8.26
C GLY A 249 -6.52 -4.97 -8.92
N PHE A 250 -5.34 -5.32 -9.37
CA PHE A 250 -4.52 -4.46 -10.18
C PHE A 250 -3.86 -5.26 -11.30
N ALA A 251 -3.50 -4.55 -12.35
CA ALA A 251 -2.76 -5.12 -13.45
C ALA A 251 -1.69 -4.15 -13.93
N THR A 252 -0.50 -4.64 -14.19
CA THR A 252 0.61 -3.87 -14.72
C THR A 252 1.00 -4.42 -16.07
N LYS A 253 1.12 -3.55 -17.07
CA LYS A 253 1.54 -3.96 -18.41
C LYS A 253 3.06 -4.02 -18.49
N LYS A 254 3.61 -5.18 -18.83
CA LYS A 254 5.05 -5.36 -19.03
C LYS A 254 5.45 -4.73 -20.38
N LEU A 255 6.18 -3.63 -20.34
CA LEU A 255 6.70 -2.97 -21.54
C LEU A 255 8.03 -3.61 -21.95
N GLN A 256 8.11 -4.16 -23.18
CA GLN A 256 9.34 -4.70 -23.78
C GLN A 256 10.21 -5.57 -22.86
N GLY A 257 9.64 -6.66 -22.33
CA GLY A 257 10.42 -7.69 -21.60
C GLY A 257 10.91 -7.30 -20.22
N SER A 258 10.45 -6.17 -19.68
CA SER A 258 10.85 -5.68 -18.38
C SER A 258 9.96 -6.22 -17.24
N SER A 259 10.40 -6.01 -16.03
CA SER A 259 9.59 -6.20 -14.82
C SER A 259 8.44 -5.17 -14.76
N LYS A 260 7.75 -5.06 -13.62
CA LYS A 260 6.63 -4.10 -13.42
C LYS A 260 7.01 -2.65 -13.78
N VAL A 261 8.25 -2.24 -13.50
CA VAL A 261 8.78 -0.91 -13.85
C VAL A 261 9.88 -1.07 -14.89
N ARG A 262 9.75 -0.36 -16.00
CA ARG A 262 10.78 -0.32 -17.05
C ARG A 262 11.76 0.83 -16.74
N THR A 263 13.05 0.60 -16.96
CA THR A 263 14.10 1.62 -16.92
C THR A 263 14.84 1.62 -18.23
N GLN A 264 14.93 2.77 -18.86
CA GLN A 264 15.67 2.99 -20.10
C GLN A 264 16.69 4.11 -19.90
N MET A 265 17.86 3.95 -20.48
CA MET A 265 18.94 4.94 -20.48
C MET A 265 19.36 5.22 -21.92
N ASP A 266 19.48 6.50 -22.24
CA ASP A 266 19.91 6.95 -23.56
C ASP A 266 20.78 8.20 -23.45
N TYR A 267 21.82 8.28 -24.26
CA TYR A 267 22.69 9.45 -24.27
C TYR A 267 22.08 10.55 -25.15
N LYS A 268 21.91 11.74 -24.59
CA LYS A 268 21.37 12.90 -25.28
C LYS A 268 22.49 13.88 -25.62
N LEU A 269 22.83 13.95 -26.92
CA LEU A 269 23.85 14.83 -27.45
C LEU A 269 23.55 16.31 -27.21
N GLU A 270 22.28 16.70 -27.23
CA GLU A 270 21.84 18.08 -27.00
C GLU A 270 22.12 18.55 -25.58
N ASN A 271 22.11 17.65 -24.61
CA ASN A 271 22.29 17.94 -23.19
C ASN A 271 23.65 17.47 -22.66
N LEU A 272 24.50 16.86 -23.49
CA LEU A 272 25.78 16.27 -23.10
C LEU A 272 25.67 15.44 -21.80
N GLY A 273 24.69 14.53 -21.78
CA GLY A 273 24.41 13.76 -20.58
C GLY A 273 23.56 12.51 -20.86
N THR A 274 23.48 11.63 -19.88
CA THR A 274 22.67 10.40 -19.94
C THR A 274 21.27 10.66 -19.39
N LEU A 275 20.26 10.53 -20.26
CA LEU A 275 18.85 10.54 -19.87
C LEU A 275 18.47 9.16 -19.33
N THR A 276 17.95 9.12 -18.13
CA THR A 276 17.34 7.93 -17.53
C THR A 276 15.84 8.16 -17.40
N VAL A 277 15.04 7.22 -17.93
CA VAL A 277 13.59 7.24 -17.82
C VAL A 277 13.14 5.93 -17.17
N CYS A 278 12.41 6.07 -16.07
CA CYS A 278 11.69 4.97 -15.44
C CYS A 278 10.21 5.18 -15.67
N ASP A 279 9.49 4.15 -16.11
CA ASP A 279 8.05 4.23 -16.32
C ASP A 279 7.32 2.95 -15.90
N ILE A 280 6.05 3.11 -15.55
CA ILE A 280 5.11 2.04 -15.22
C ILE A 280 3.78 2.30 -15.91
N VAL A 281 3.17 1.26 -16.44
CA VAL A 281 1.79 1.30 -16.97
C VAL A 281 0.95 0.35 -16.13
N TYR A 282 -0.12 0.87 -15.54
CA TYR A 282 -0.96 0.09 -14.64
C TYR A 282 -2.44 0.49 -14.72
N GLY A 283 -3.27 -0.40 -14.23
CA GLY A 283 -4.68 -0.17 -13.93
C GLY A 283 -5.03 -0.76 -12.58
N VAL A 284 -5.92 -0.12 -11.85
CA VAL A 284 -6.44 -0.61 -10.57
C VAL A 284 -7.96 -0.63 -10.63
N GLY A 285 -8.57 -1.59 -9.97
CA GLY A 285 -10.01 -1.71 -9.95
C GLY A 285 -10.54 -2.49 -8.76
N ILE A 286 -11.83 -2.34 -8.52
CA ILE A 286 -12.53 -3.13 -7.51
C ILE A 286 -13.11 -4.37 -8.17
N LEU A 287 -12.77 -5.54 -7.65
CA LEU A 287 -13.32 -6.82 -8.08
C LEU A 287 -14.62 -7.13 -7.33
N ARG A 288 -14.64 -6.84 -6.01
CA ARG A 288 -15.83 -7.04 -5.14
C ARG A 288 -15.99 -5.84 -4.22
N ALA A 289 -16.94 -4.98 -4.51
CA ALA A 289 -17.15 -3.75 -3.75
C ALA A 289 -17.68 -3.98 -2.32
N GLU A 290 -18.37 -5.09 -2.08
CA GLU A 290 -18.87 -5.51 -0.78
C GLU A 290 -17.81 -6.19 0.10
N ALA A 291 -16.70 -6.64 -0.49
CA ALA A 291 -15.65 -7.36 0.23
C ALA A 291 -14.66 -6.42 0.96
N GLY A 292 -15.12 -5.26 1.34
CA GLY A 292 -14.33 -4.31 2.11
C GLY A 292 -15.17 -3.26 2.83
N VAL A 293 -14.63 -2.72 3.92
CA VAL A 293 -15.27 -1.66 4.71
C VAL A 293 -14.25 -0.63 5.16
N VAL A 294 -14.65 0.64 5.12
CA VAL A 294 -13.84 1.78 5.56
C VAL A 294 -14.09 2.05 7.04
N ILE A 295 -13.02 2.25 7.80
CA ILE A 295 -13.07 2.65 9.21
C ILE A 295 -12.41 4.01 9.34
N ASN A 296 -13.23 5.04 9.56
CA ASN A 296 -12.76 6.41 9.75
C ASN A 296 -12.18 6.60 11.16
N SER A 297 -11.12 7.38 11.26
CA SER A 297 -10.60 7.84 12.55
C SER A 297 -9.91 9.20 12.39
N LEU A 298 -10.04 10.07 13.37
CA LEU A 298 -9.32 11.35 13.35
C LEU A 298 -7.85 11.10 13.62
N SER A 299 -6.97 11.40 12.65
CA SER A 299 -5.53 11.07 12.69
C SER A 299 -4.75 11.76 13.82
N THR A 300 -5.28 12.84 14.37
CA THR A 300 -4.68 13.63 15.46
C THR A 300 -5.21 13.24 16.85
N SER A 301 -6.28 12.43 16.92
CA SER A 301 -6.87 12.02 18.19
C SER A 301 -6.01 10.92 18.85
N THR A 302 -5.88 11.01 20.16
CA THR A 302 -5.32 9.95 21.01
C THR A 302 -6.43 9.39 21.89
N VAL A 303 -6.38 8.09 22.15
CA VAL A 303 -7.27 7.48 23.15
C VAL A 303 -6.87 7.97 24.52
N ALA A 304 -7.83 8.52 25.29
CA ALA A 304 -7.61 8.98 26.66
C ALA A 304 -7.51 7.80 27.64
#